data_f1dee1ffc859dca9d153f63b624052d4
#
_entry.id   f1dee1ffc859dca9d153f63b624052d4
#
_cell.length_a   1.000
_cell.length_b   1.000
_cell.length_c   1.000
_cell.angle_alpha   90.00
_cell.angle_beta   90.00
_cell.angle_gamma   90.00
#
_symmetry.space_group_name_H-M   'P 1'
#
loop_
_entity.id
_entity.type
_entity.pdbx_description
1 polymer ?
#
loop_
_entity_poly.entity_id
_entity_poly.type
_entity_poly.pdbx_seq_one_letter_code
_entity_poly.pdbx_strand_id
1 'polypeptide(L)'
;MATPMPTGAKAMAAVSFAVVGWLIANAYVPNMPEAQSVGFFRELTGLLGAIVGWRVMGPSVGKGYLGAIGSGWKTVIVLVFFALLLFGLYEMLQQSVRMRYDGPMEAIIDVFRRMMERSQALLSMGVMAVMVVGGGVAGVLTENASRRWR
;
A
#
# COMPACT_ATOMS: atom_id res chain seq x y z
N MET A 1 5.41 -1.23 25.98
CA MET A 1 4.26 -0.81 26.75
C MET A 1 3.04 -0.65 25.87
N ALA A 2 2.02 -1.39 26.22
CA ALA A 2 0.74 -1.23 25.54
C ALA A 2 0.12 0.08 25.96
N THR A 3 0.43 1.13 25.28
CA THR A 3 -0.29 2.37 25.47
C THR A 3 -1.73 2.18 25.03
N PRO A 4 -2.69 2.66 25.85
CA PRO A 4 -4.06 2.70 25.39
C PRO A 4 -4.08 3.49 24.10
N MET A 5 -4.59 2.86 23.10
CA MET A 5 -4.50 3.30 21.75
C MET A 5 -5.27 4.55 21.52
N PRO A 6 -4.66 5.64 21.09
CA PRO A 6 -5.44 6.74 20.57
C PRO A 6 -6.16 6.26 19.32
N THR A 7 -7.37 5.81 19.52
CA THR A 7 -8.22 5.31 18.44
C THR A 7 -8.40 6.35 17.33
N GLY A 8 -8.38 7.63 17.68
CA GLY A 8 -8.47 8.72 16.72
C GLY A 8 -7.29 8.77 15.75
N ALA A 9 -6.07 8.64 16.26
CA ALA A 9 -4.89 8.64 15.41
C ALA A 9 -4.86 7.43 14.47
N LYS A 10 -5.23 6.26 14.97
CA LYS A 10 -5.30 5.06 14.14
C LYS A 10 -6.39 5.16 13.08
N ALA A 11 -7.55 5.69 13.43
CA ALA A 11 -8.64 5.90 12.47
C ALA A 11 -8.20 6.88 11.38
N MET A 12 -7.55 7.99 11.76
CA MET A 12 -7.04 8.94 10.78
C MET A 12 -5.97 8.31 9.89
N ALA A 13 -5.07 7.52 10.46
CA ALA A 13 -4.07 6.77 9.70
C ALA A 13 -4.73 5.84 8.68
N ALA A 14 -5.73 5.07 9.12
CA ALA A 14 -6.46 4.17 8.24
C ALA A 14 -7.12 4.91 7.08
N VAL A 15 -7.84 5.99 7.35
CA VAL A 15 -8.53 6.79 6.33
C VAL A 15 -7.53 7.44 5.38
N SER A 16 -6.48 8.08 5.91
CA SER A 16 -5.47 8.78 5.10
C SER A 16 -4.75 7.80 4.17
N PHE A 17 -4.32 6.67 4.68
CA PHE A 17 -3.61 5.69 3.87
C PHE A 17 -4.53 4.89 2.96
N ALA A 18 -5.82 4.77 3.29
CA ALA A 18 -6.81 4.25 2.34
C ALA A 18 -6.91 5.15 1.10
N VAL A 19 -6.98 6.46 1.30
CA VAL A 19 -6.99 7.43 0.21
C VAL A 19 -5.69 7.38 -0.58
N VAL A 20 -4.55 7.34 0.10
CA VAL A 20 -3.23 7.24 -0.54
C VAL A 20 -3.13 5.96 -1.37
N GLY A 21 -3.55 4.82 -0.82
CA GLY A 21 -3.57 3.55 -1.55
C GLY A 21 -4.43 3.62 -2.79
N TRP A 22 -5.62 4.21 -2.68
CA TRP A 22 -6.51 4.40 -3.81
C TRP A 22 -5.89 5.30 -4.89
N LEU A 23 -5.25 6.40 -4.48
CA LEU A 23 -4.57 7.32 -5.40
C LEU A 23 -3.37 6.66 -6.09
N ILE A 24 -2.59 5.87 -5.36
CA ILE A 24 -1.47 5.11 -5.93
C ILE A 24 -2.00 4.14 -7.00
N ALA A 25 -3.05 3.41 -6.68
CA ALA A 25 -3.68 2.48 -7.63
C ALA A 25 -4.20 3.22 -8.86
N ASN A 26 -4.84 4.37 -8.65
CA ASN A 26 -5.36 5.19 -9.73
C ASN A 26 -4.23 5.72 -10.64
N ALA A 27 -3.11 6.12 -10.07
CA ALA A 27 -1.94 6.56 -10.84
C ALA A 27 -1.25 5.39 -11.56
N TYR A 28 -1.36 4.19 -11.01
CA TYR A 28 -0.78 2.97 -11.61
C TYR A 28 -1.57 2.45 -12.81
N VAL A 29 -2.89 2.64 -12.82
CA VAL A 29 -3.78 2.09 -13.85
C VAL A 29 -3.32 2.37 -15.28
N PRO A 30 -2.86 3.60 -15.65
CA PRO A 30 -2.38 3.84 -17.01
C PRO A 30 -1.14 3.02 -17.39
N ASN A 31 -0.43 2.48 -16.42
CA ASN A 31 0.77 1.67 -16.63
C ASN A 31 0.47 0.17 -16.63
N MET A 32 -0.80 -0.21 -16.46
CA MET A 32 -1.20 -1.62 -16.48
C MET A 32 -1.30 -2.15 -17.90
N PRO A 33 -0.96 -3.42 -18.14
CA PRO A 33 -1.24 -4.06 -19.42
C PRO A 33 -2.74 -4.02 -19.74
N GLU A 34 -3.07 -3.74 -21.00
CA GLU A 34 -4.46 -3.61 -21.45
C GLU A 34 -5.32 -4.86 -21.17
N ALA A 35 -4.68 -6.01 -21.07
CA ALA A 35 -5.36 -7.28 -20.84
C ALA A 35 -5.84 -7.47 -19.39
N GLN A 36 -5.48 -6.57 -18.47
CA GLN A 36 -5.88 -6.71 -17.07
C GLN A 36 -7.13 -5.90 -16.76
N SER A 37 -8.10 -6.55 -16.16
CA SER A 37 -9.30 -5.85 -15.70
C SER A 37 -8.94 -4.96 -14.49
N VAL A 38 -9.40 -3.72 -14.52
CA VAL A 38 -9.22 -2.78 -13.42
C VAL A 38 -10.05 -3.18 -12.21
N GLY A 39 -11.20 -3.80 -12.41
CA GLY A 39 -12.08 -4.40 -11.38
C GLY A 39 -12.02 -3.72 -10.03
N PHE A 40 -11.77 -4.53 -8.99
CA PHE A 40 -11.66 -4.05 -7.61
C PHE A 40 -10.23 -3.64 -7.21
N PHE A 41 -9.33 -3.43 -8.19
CA PHE A 41 -7.93 -3.11 -7.92
C PHE A 41 -7.76 -1.88 -7.02
N ARG A 42 -8.48 -0.80 -7.33
CA ARG A 42 -8.41 0.45 -6.57
C ARG A 42 -8.95 0.27 -5.16
N GLU A 43 -10.08 -0.39 -5.03
CA GLU A 43 -10.76 -0.63 -3.76
C GLU A 43 -9.94 -1.56 -2.86
N LEU A 44 -9.36 -2.62 -3.41
CA LEU A 44 -8.50 -3.52 -2.67
C LEU A 44 -7.23 -2.83 -2.19
N THR A 45 -6.62 -2.00 -3.04
CA THR A 45 -5.43 -1.23 -2.65
C THR A 45 -5.77 -0.19 -1.59
N GLY A 46 -6.93 0.44 -1.69
CA GLY A 46 -7.43 1.34 -0.66
C GLY A 46 -7.65 0.63 0.68
N LEU A 47 -8.25 -0.55 0.65
CA LEU A 47 -8.45 -1.36 1.85
C LEU A 47 -7.11 -1.78 2.48
N LEU A 48 -6.14 -2.19 1.66
CA LEU A 48 -4.79 -2.47 2.14
C LEU A 48 -4.16 -1.23 2.78
N GLY A 49 -4.36 -0.07 2.17
CA GLY A 49 -3.90 1.21 2.73
C GLY A 49 -4.49 1.45 4.11
N ALA A 50 -5.78 1.18 4.29
CA ALA A 50 -6.45 1.31 5.59
C ALA A 50 -5.82 0.37 6.63
N ILE A 51 -5.64 -0.89 6.28
CA ILE A 51 -5.07 -1.91 7.19
C ILE A 51 -3.63 -1.56 7.55
N VAL A 52 -2.81 -1.23 6.56
CA VAL A 52 -1.39 -0.89 6.77
C VAL A 52 -1.27 0.42 7.54
N GLY A 53 -2.07 1.42 7.22
CA GLY A 53 -2.12 2.68 7.95
C GLY A 53 -2.45 2.45 9.43
N TRP A 54 -3.46 1.64 9.70
CA TRP A 54 -3.83 1.29 11.06
C TRP A 54 -2.71 0.57 11.81
N ARG A 55 -2.09 -0.43 11.19
CA ARG A 55 -1.09 -1.30 11.82
C ARG A 55 0.30 -0.69 11.90
N VAL A 56 0.72 0.04 10.86
CA VAL A 56 2.10 0.55 10.74
C VAL A 56 2.19 2.00 11.18
N MET A 57 1.33 2.85 10.64
CA MET A 57 1.39 4.29 10.94
C MET A 57 0.79 4.62 12.31
N GLY A 58 -0.30 3.96 12.69
CA GLY A 58 -0.98 4.22 13.96
C GLY A 58 -0.04 4.23 15.16
N PRO A 59 0.77 3.16 15.37
CA PRO A 59 1.73 3.13 16.48
C PRO A 59 2.94 4.04 16.31
N SER A 60 3.16 4.60 15.12
CA SER A 60 4.37 5.39 14.80
C SER A 60 4.23 6.87 15.06
N VAL A 61 3.09 7.32 15.58
CA VAL A 61 2.83 8.72 15.88
C VAL A 61 3.56 9.17 17.16
N GLY A 62 3.70 10.49 17.33
CA GLY A 62 4.30 11.07 18.52
C GLY A 62 5.77 11.46 18.37
N LYS A 63 6.33 11.32 17.18
CA LYS A 63 7.75 11.62 16.91
C LYS A 63 7.99 12.99 16.27
N GLY A 64 6.95 13.83 16.19
CA GLY A 64 7.03 15.12 15.52
C GLY A 64 6.73 14.99 14.02
N TYR A 65 6.63 16.13 13.34
CA TYR A 65 6.22 16.14 11.92
C TYR A 65 7.27 15.53 10.99
N LEU A 66 8.55 15.75 11.25
CA LEU A 66 9.61 15.14 10.44
C LEU A 66 9.61 13.61 10.60
N GLY A 67 9.47 13.14 11.84
CA GLY A 67 9.31 11.71 12.10
C GLY A 67 8.05 11.14 11.47
N ALA A 68 6.97 11.92 11.45
CA ALA A 68 5.71 11.52 10.84
C ALA A 68 5.83 11.36 9.32
N ILE A 69 6.55 12.25 8.65
CA ILE A 69 6.81 12.14 7.21
C ILE A 69 7.59 10.86 6.91
N GLY A 70 8.66 10.60 7.66
CA GLY A 70 9.46 9.38 7.52
C GLY A 70 8.64 8.11 7.75
N SER A 71 7.81 8.12 8.79
CA SER A 71 6.89 7.01 9.08
C SER A 71 5.83 6.85 8.00
N GLY A 72 5.36 7.94 7.41
CA GLY A 72 4.43 7.91 6.29
C GLY A 72 5.04 7.25 5.07
N TRP A 73 6.27 7.59 4.72
CA TRP A 73 6.98 6.94 3.61
C TRP A 73 7.21 5.46 3.88
N LYS A 74 7.61 5.11 5.09
CA LYS A 74 7.75 3.71 5.49
C LYS A 74 6.43 2.96 5.31
N THR A 75 5.33 3.56 5.73
CA THR A 75 3.99 2.98 5.61
C THR A 75 3.61 2.76 4.13
N VAL A 76 3.92 3.72 3.26
CA VAL A 76 3.69 3.59 1.81
C VAL A 76 4.50 2.44 1.22
N ILE A 77 5.76 2.31 1.61
CA ILE A 77 6.61 1.21 1.13
C ILE A 77 6.02 -0.15 1.54
N VAL A 78 5.59 -0.28 2.80
CA VAL A 78 4.94 -1.50 3.30
C VAL A 78 3.64 -1.77 2.53
N LEU A 79 2.83 -0.74 2.31
CA LEU A 79 1.59 -0.84 1.53
C LEU A 79 1.85 -1.36 0.12
N VAL A 80 2.81 -0.78 -0.57
CA VAL A 80 3.16 -1.16 -1.94
C VAL A 80 3.67 -2.61 -1.97
N PHE A 81 4.51 -2.99 -1.03
CA PHE A 81 5.02 -4.35 -0.93
C PHE A 81 3.87 -5.37 -0.80
N PHE A 82 2.95 -5.13 0.13
CA PHE A 82 1.82 -6.04 0.33
C PHE A 82 0.84 -6.02 -0.86
N ALA A 83 0.66 -4.87 -1.50
CA ALA A 83 -0.16 -4.79 -2.71
C ALA A 83 0.43 -5.63 -3.85
N LEU A 84 1.73 -5.49 -4.09
CA LEU A 84 2.43 -6.29 -5.11
C LEU A 84 2.33 -7.79 -4.80
N LEU A 85 2.56 -8.16 -3.55
CA LEU A 85 2.47 -9.55 -3.12
C LEU A 85 1.06 -10.11 -3.33
N LEU A 86 0.05 -9.37 -2.87
CA LEU A 86 -1.34 -9.80 -2.98
C LEU A 86 -1.78 -9.98 -4.43
N PHE A 87 -1.46 -9.02 -5.28
CA PHE A 87 -1.83 -9.10 -6.69
C PHE A 87 -1.01 -10.14 -7.44
N GLY A 88 0.25 -10.33 -7.08
CA GLY A 88 1.07 -11.42 -7.62
C GLY A 88 0.50 -12.79 -7.28
N LEU A 89 0.08 -12.97 -6.02
CA LEU A 89 -0.58 -14.21 -5.58
C LEU A 89 -1.91 -14.43 -6.31
N TYR A 90 -2.70 -13.38 -6.46
CA TYR A 90 -3.97 -13.46 -7.18
C TYR A 90 -3.77 -13.93 -8.62
N GLU A 91 -2.83 -13.35 -9.33
CA GLU A 91 -2.51 -13.76 -10.70
C GLU A 91 -1.97 -15.18 -10.76
N MET A 92 -1.11 -15.56 -9.78
CA MET A 92 -0.62 -16.92 -9.68
C MET A 92 -1.78 -17.91 -9.55
N LEU A 93 -2.75 -17.63 -8.68
CA LEU A 93 -3.92 -18.49 -8.50
C LEU A 93 -4.73 -18.61 -9.78
N GLN A 94 -4.93 -17.51 -10.50
CA GLN A 94 -5.64 -17.55 -11.78
C GLN A 94 -4.92 -18.43 -12.80
N GLN A 95 -3.60 -18.36 -12.86
CA GLN A 95 -2.83 -19.19 -13.79
C GLN A 95 -2.75 -20.64 -13.34
N SER A 96 -2.73 -20.88 -12.03
CA SER A 96 -2.77 -22.23 -11.48
C SER A 96 -4.05 -22.98 -11.87
N VAL A 97 -5.18 -22.26 -11.82
CA VAL A 97 -6.47 -22.82 -12.28
C VAL A 97 -6.43 -23.18 -13.77
N ARG A 98 -5.65 -22.46 -14.56
CA ARG A 98 -5.45 -22.76 -16.00
C ARG A 98 -4.40 -23.83 -16.25
N MET A 99 -3.89 -24.47 -15.21
CA MET A 99 -2.89 -25.55 -15.29
C MET A 99 -1.61 -25.16 -16.05
N ARG A 100 -1.14 -23.95 -15.87
CA ARG A 100 0.05 -23.42 -16.54
C ARG A 100 1.36 -23.70 -15.81
N TYR A 101 1.28 -24.23 -14.58
CA TYR A 101 2.47 -24.51 -13.77
C TYR A 101 2.68 -26.02 -13.68
N ASP A 102 3.95 -26.41 -13.86
CA ASP A 102 4.36 -27.82 -13.72
C ASP A 102 4.62 -28.20 -12.26
N GLY A 103 4.70 -27.21 -11.34
CA GLY A 103 4.91 -27.47 -9.92
C GLY A 103 4.77 -26.22 -9.05
N PRO A 104 4.69 -26.40 -7.71
CA PRO A 104 4.51 -25.27 -6.80
C PRO A 104 5.69 -24.30 -6.77
N MET A 105 6.92 -24.79 -6.98
CA MET A 105 8.10 -23.94 -7.03
C MET A 105 8.06 -22.97 -8.20
N GLU A 106 7.60 -23.41 -9.35
CA GLU A 106 7.43 -22.56 -10.53
C GLU A 106 6.42 -21.45 -10.26
N ALA A 107 5.32 -21.77 -9.56
CA ALA A 107 4.32 -20.77 -9.19
C ALA A 107 4.89 -19.69 -8.25
N ILE A 108 5.70 -20.08 -7.27
CA ILE A 108 6.35 -19.15 -6.34
C ILE A 108 7.31 -18.23 -7.09
N ILE A 109 8.12 -18.78 -7.98
CA ILE A 109 9.07 -18.00 -8.80
C ILE A 109 8.31 -16.99 -9.67
N ASP A 110 7.19 -17.41 -10.24
CA ASP A 110 6.37 -16.53 -11.08
C ASP A 110 5.78 -15.35 -10.28
N VAL A 111 5.37 -15.58 -9.03
CA VAL A 111 4.90 -14.50 -8.14
C VAL A 111 5.98 -13.43 -7.99
N PHE A 112 7.21 -13.84 -7.66
CA PHE A 112 8.31 -12.90 -7.49
C PHE A 112 8.67 -12.18 -8.79
N ARG A 113 8.64 -12.90 -9.92
CA ARG A 113 8.88 -12.30 -11.23
C ARG A 113 7.87 -11.19 -11.52
N ARG A 114 6.60 -11.44 -11.28
CA ARG A 114 5.52 -10.46 -11.47
C ARG A 114 5.66 -9.27 -10.54
N MET A 115 6.03 -9.50 -9.29
CA MET A 115 6.30 -8.42 -8.35
C MET A 115 7.41 -7.51 -8.86
N MET A 116 8.50 -8.08 -9.39
CA MET A 116 9.60 -7.31 -9.95
C MET A 116 9.20 -6.53 -11.19
N GLU A 117 8.47 -7.15 -12.11
CA GLU A 117 7.98 -6.49 -13.31
C GLU A 117 7.06 -5.32 -12.98
N ARG A 118 6.15 -5.50 -12.03
CA ARG A 118 5.23 -4.46 -11.61
C ARG A 118 5.90 -3.35 -10.82
N SER A 119 6.95 -3.68 -10.05
CA SER A 119 7.70 -2.67 -9.31
C SER A 119 8.36 -1.67 -10.26
N GLN A 120 8.76 -2.10 -11.45
CA GLN A 120 9.30 -1.18 -12.47
C GLN A 120 8.25 -0.18 -12.94
N ALA A 121 6.99 -0.60 -13.09
CA ALA A 121 5.90 0.31 -13.44
C ALA A 121 5.61 1.34 -12.34
N LEU A 122 5.89 0.99 -11.08
CA LEU A 122 5.75 1.91 -9.94
C LEU A 122 6.81 3.02 -9.96
N LEU A 123 7.88 2.87 -10.73
CA LEU A 123 8.89 3.90 -10.88
C LEU A 123 8.47 5.02 -11.84
N SER A 124 7.28 4.96 -12.40
CA SER A 124 6.75 6.06 -13.21
C SER A 124 6.65 7.33 -12.38
N MET A 125 6.87 8.48 -13.02
CA MET A 125 6.90 9.77 -12.31
C MET A 125 5.57 10.06 -11.59
N GLY A 126 4.45 9.73 -12.21
CA GLY A 126 3.13 9.93 -11.61
C GLY A 126 2.92 9.13 -10.33
N VAL A 127 3.28 7.85 -10.36
CA VAL A 127 3.15 6.97 -9.19
C VAL A 127 4.10 7.40 -8.08
N MET A 128 5.36 7.68 -8.43
CA MET A 128 6.36 8.14 -7.46
C MET A 128 5.93 9.44 -6.79
N ALA A 129 5.40 10.38 -7.56
CA ALA A 129 4.89 11.65 -7.01
C ALA A 129 3.78 11.41 -6.00
N VAL A 130 2.81 10.56 -6.32
CA VAL A 130 1.70 10.22 -5.42
C VAL A 130 2.24 9.53 -4.16
N MET A 131 3.18 8.62 -4.28
CA MET A 131 3.77 7.91 -3.14
C MET A 131 4.48 8.87 -2.19
N VAL A 132 5.33 9.74 -2.72
CA VAL A 132 6.14 10.67 -1.91
C VAL A 132 5.23 11.71 -1.26
N VAL A 133 4.43 12.41 -2.04
CA VAL A 133 3.54 13.47 -1.54
C VAL A 133 2.45 12.88 -0.64
N GLY A 134 1.80 11.84 -1.10
CA GLY A 134 0.71 11.18 -0.36
C GLY A 134 1.18 10.61 0.97
N GLY A 135 2.32 9.91 0.98
CA GLY A 135 2.90 9.35 2.20
C GLY A 135 3.26 10.44 3.21
N GLY A 136 3.89 11.51 2.74
CA GLY A 136 4.24 12.65 3.58
C GLY A 136 3.01 13.35 4.16
N VAL A 137 2.03 13.66 3.32
CA VAL A 137 0.79 14.33 3.75
C VAL A 137 0.00 13.44 4.72
N ALA A 138 -0.16 12.16 4.41
CA ALA A 138 -0.88 11.22 5.28
C ALA A 138 -0.16 11.08 6.63
N GLY A 139 1.16 11.05 6.64
CA GLY A 139 1.96 11.02 7.86
C GLY A 139 1.71 12.25 8.73
N VAL A 140 1.75 13.43 8.14
CA VAL A 140 1.48 14.70 8.83
C VAL A 140 0.06 14.76 9.36
N LEU A 141 -0.92 14.34 8.57
CA LEU A 141 -2.32 14.31 9.01
C LEU A 141 -2.51 13.38 10.21
N THR A 142 -1.88 12.22 10.19
CA THR A 142 -1.95 11.26 11.29
C THR A 142 -1.32 11.83 12.57
N GLU A 143 -0.17 12.47 12.45
CA GLU A 143 0.50 13.12 13.57
C GLU A 143 -0.35 14.26 14.15
N ASN A 144 -0.94 15.06 13.28
CA ASN A 144 -1.83 16.16 13.70
C ASN A 144 -3.06 15.60 14.45
N ALA A 145 -3.66 14.53 13.94
CA ALA A 145 -4.78 13.88 14.62
C ALA A 145 -4.37 13.32 15.99
N SER A 146 -3.17 12.73 16.07
CA SER A 146 -2.62 12.23 17.33
C SER A 146 -2.50 13.34 18.38
N ARG A 147 -2.14 14.54 17.96
CA ARG A 147 -1.99 15.68 18.86
C ARG A 147 -3.33 16.26 19.30
N ARG A 148 -4.34 16.19 18.43
CA ARG A 148 -5.66 16.76 18.72
C ARG A 148 -6.54 15.83 19.57
N TRP A 149 -6.36 14.53 19.42
CA TRP A 149 -7.24 13.54 20.03
C TRP A 149 -6.50 12.68 21.08
N ARG A 150 -5.70 13.32 21.87
CA ARG A 150 -5.07 12.66 23.03
C ARG A 150 -6.06 12.59 24.20
#